data_5b6867cdd8f7d4f86faa74415e77b403
#
_entry.id   5b6867cdd8f7d4f86faa74415e77b403
#
_cell.length_a   1.000
_cell.length_b   1.000
_cell.length_c   1.000
_cell.angle_alpha   90.00
_cell.angle_beta   90.00
_cell.angle_gamma   90.00
#
_symmetry.space_group_name_H-M   'P 1'
#
loop_
_entity.id
_entity.type
_entity.pdbx_description
1 polymer ?
#
loop_
_entity_poly.entity_id
_entity_poly.type
_entity_poly.pdbx_seq_one_letter_code
_entity_poly.pdbx_strand_id
1 'polypeptide(L)'
;MELFSILGNSQQLDGGAMFGNAPKALWSRWIVPDAENRIPLACRCLLVKNLDGRNVLFETGIGAFFEPGLRERYGVVEPQHVLLDSLTTAGLTHEDIDVVVLSHLHFDHAGGLLAAWQEGQPPRLLFPNAHFVVGAEHWRRALKPHPRDRASFIPELQHLLQHSGRLELVAGEYSQTLGQSVRFHFSEGHTPGLMLAEFASVVFCADLIPGRPWVHLPITMGYDRFPEALIEEKRGFLDDKLARNVRLFFTHDHACAMARVTRDERGRYGTTDEQPELRGAI
;
A
#
# COMPACT_ATOMS: atom_id res chain seq x y z
N MET A 1 21.00 2.03 6.83
CA MET A 1 19.62 1.90 6.34
C MET A 1 19.51 2.57 4.98
N GLU A 2 18.94 1.90 3.99
CA GLU A 2 18.73 2.42 2.65
C GLU A 2 17.26 2.19 2.24
N LEU A 3 16.67 3.15 1.53
CA LEU A 3 15.29 3.08 1.05
C LEU A 3 15.21 2.94 -0.45
N PHE A 4 14.34 2.04 -0.91
CA PHE A 4 14.06 1.86 -2.33
C PHE A 4 12.54 1.83 -2.56
N SER A 5 12.08 2.62 -3.51
CA SER A 5 10.71 2.48 -4.01
C SER A 5 10.69 1.31 -5.01
N ILE A 6 10.06 0.23 -4.62
CA ILE A 6 9.94 -1.00 -5.41
C ILE A 6 8.58 -1.00 -6.10
N LEU A 7 8.57 -1.19 -7.41
CA LEU A 7 7.31 -1.37 -8.15
C LEU A 7 6.85 -2.81 -7.99
N GLY A 8 5.63 -2.97 -7.52
CA GLY A 8 4.80 -4.15 -7.75
C GLY A 8 4.21 -4.05 -9.18
N ASN A 9 3.18 -4.77 -9.53
CA ASN A 9 2.51 -4.52 -10.81
C ASN A 9 1.77 -3.17 -10.75
N SER A 10 1.46 -2.58 -11.90
CA SER A 10 0.63 -1.39 -11.99
C SER A 10 -0.81 -1.75 -12.36
N GLN A 11 -1.73 -0.81 -12.11
CA GLN A 11 -3.15 -1.01 -12.28
C GLN A 11 -3.79 0.20 -12.95
N GLN A 12 -4.89 -0.02 -13.68
CA GLN A 12 -5.74 1.03 -14.23
C GLN A 12 -7.16 0.86 -13.69
N LEU A 13 -7.63 1.82 -12.90
CA LEU A 13 -8.97 1.82 -12.33
C LEU A 13 -9.77 3.04 -12.75
N ASP A 14 -11.11 2.94 -12.70
CA ASP A 14 -12.02 4.05 -12.94
C ASP A 14 -11.70 5.23 -12.03
N GLY A 15 -11.42 6.40 -12.63
CA GLY A 15 -11.06 7.59 -11.88
C GLY A 15 -12.19 8.11 -10.98
N GLY A 16 -13.45 7.89 -11.35
CA GLY A 16 -14.59 8.21 -10.49
C GLY A 16 -14.61 7.36 -9.22
N ALA A 17 -14.30 6.06 -9.34
CA ALA A 17 -14.17 5.18 -8.18
C ALA A 17 -12.98 5.58 -7.28
N MET A 18 -11.85 5.98 -7.88
CA MET A 18 -10.67 6.40 -7.12
C MET A 18 -10.81 7.78 -6.45
N PHE A 19 -11.67 8.66 -6.98
CA PHE A 19 -11.90 9.99 -6.42
C PHE A 19 -13.27 10.16 -5.73
N GLY A 20 -14.03 9.08 -5.61
CA GLY A 20 -15.28 9.04 -4.85
C GLY A 20 -16.29 10.09 -5.32
N ASN A 21 -16.67 10.99 -4.43
CA ASN A 21 -17.65 12.04 -4.72
C ASN A 21 -17.05 13.30 -5.37
N ALA A 22 -15.74 13.35 -5.63
CA ALA A 22 -15.13 14.48 -6.32
C ALA A 22 -15.53 14.51 -7.80
N PRO A 23 -15.99 15.68 -8.33
CA PRO A 23 -16.35 15.78 -9.74
C PRO A 23 -15.18 15.52 -10.68
N LYS A 24 -15.43 14.85 -11.83
CA LYS A 24 -14.41 14.59 -12.85
C LYS A 24 -13.69 15.88 -13.29
N ALA A 25 -14.41 16.99 -13.45
CA ALA A 25 -13.84 18.29 -13.81
C ALA A 25 -12.81 18.82 -12.79
N LEU A 26 -12.82 18.31 -11.55
CA LEU A 26 -11.83 18.61 -10.53
C LEU A 26 -10.65 17.64 -10.60
N TRP A 27 -10.90 16.34 -10.43
CA TRP A 27 -9.83 15.37 -10.28
C TRP A 27 -9.03 15.10 -11.58
N SER A 28 -9.64 15.29 -12.76
CA SER A 28 -8.93 15.17 -14.04
C SER A 28 -7.82 16.22 -14.25
N ARG A 29 -7.76 17.25 -13.39
CA ARG A 29 -6.65 18.22 -13.36
C ARG A 29 -5.40 17.63 -12.69
N TRP A 30 -5.55 16.62 -11.84
CA TRP A 30 -4.43 15.94 -11.18
C TRP A 30 -3.96 14.74 -11.97
N ILE A 31 -4.89 13.92 -12.47
CA ILE A 31 -4.59 12.71 -13.24
C ILE A 31 -5.52 12.67 -14.44
N VAL A 32 -4.94 12.71 -15.64
CA VAL A 32 -5.71 12.66 -16.90
C VAL A 32 -6.16 11.21 -17.13
N PRO A 33 -7.49 10.95 -17.23
CA PRO A 33 -7.97 9.61 -17.49
C PRO A 33 -7.85 9.22 -18.96
N ASP A 34 -7.86 7.93 -19.24
CA ASP A 34 -7.99 7.39 -20.60
C ASP A 34 -9.45 7.51 -21.12
N ALA A 35 -9.67 6.94 -22.33
CA ALA A 35 -10.99 6.97 -22.98
C ALA A 35 -12.09 6.22 -22.19
N GLU A 36 -11.67 5.26 -21.35
CA GLU A 36 -12.56 4.45 -20.51
C GLU A 36 -12.69 4.99 -19.09
N ASN A 37 -12.26 6.26 -18.87
CA ASN A 37 -12.26 6.93 -17.57
C ASN A 37 -11.29 6.30 -16.54
N ARG A 38 -10.32 5.50 -16.96
CA ARG A 38 -9.36 4.87 -16.05
C ARG A 38 -8.15 5.77 -15.85
N ILE A 39 -7.58 5.72 -14.66
CA ILE A 39 -6.35 6.41 -14.28
C ILE A 39 -5.24 5.39 -13.97
N PRO A 40 -3.97 5.71 -14.26
CA PRO A 40 -2.85 4.86 -13.90
C PRO A 40 -2.59 4.92 -12.39
N LEU A 41 -2.39 3.74 -11.79
CA LEU A 41 -2.01 3.57 -10.39
C LEU A 41 -0.75 2.71 -10.31
N ALA A 42 0.21 3.14 -9.51
CA ALA A 42 1.27 2.25 -9.06
C ALA A 42 0.70 1.30 -7.97
N CYS A 43 1.29 0.11 -7.83
CA CYS A 43 1.18 -0.70 -6.62
C CYS A 43 2.59 -0.76 -6.01
N ARG A 44 3.03 0.38 -5.49
CA ARG A 44 4.40 0.62 -5.03
C ARG A 44 4.60 0.11 -3.62
N CYS A 45 5.71 -0.60 -3.43
CA CYS A 45 6.18 -1.11 -2.16
C CYS A 45 7.39 -0.29 -1.70
N LEU A 46 7.66 -0.28 -0.40
CA LEU A 46 8.85 0.34 0.15
C LEU A 46 9.79 -0.74 0.71
N LEU A 47 10.94 -0.88 0.09
CA LEU A 47 12.01 -1.73 0.62
C LEU A 47 12.94 -0.90 1.49
N VAL A 48 13.16 -1.37 2.70
CA VAL A 48 14.15 -0.83 3.64
C VAL A 48 15.23 -1.86 3.86
N LYS A 49 16.41 -1.62 3.31
CA LYS A 49 17.58 -2.47 3.56
C LYS A 49 18.27 -2.07 4.86
N ASN A 50 18.66 -3.07 5.61
CA ASN A 50 19.41 -2.90 6.86
C ASN A 50 18.68 -2.03 7.90
N LEU A 51 17.40 -2.30 8.13
CA LEU A 51 16.68 -1.81 9.29
C LEU A 51 16.97 -2.76 10.47
N ASP A 52 17.87 -2.35 11.35
CA ASP A 52 18.42 -3.19 12.44
C ASP A 52 18.94 -4.55 11.96
N GLY A 53 19.66 -4.54 10.83
CA GLY A 53 20.24 -5.74 10.23
C GLY A 53 19.26 -6.56 9.37
N ARG A 54 18.04 -6.09 9.12
CA ARG A 54 16.98 -6.80 8.36
C ARG A 54 16.62 -6.08 7.07
N ASN A 55 16.23 -6.83 6.06
CA ASN A 55 15.57 -6.34 4.86
C ASN A 55 14.04 -6.39 5.08
N VAL A 56 13.43 -5.23 5.19
CA VAL A 56 11.99 -5.09 5.46
C VAL A 56 11.29 -4.56 4.22
N LEU A 57 10.25 -5.25 3.79
CA LEU A 57 9.41 -4.85 2.66
C LEU A 57 8.03 -4.43 3.18
N PHE A 58 7.64 -3.20 2.92
CA PHE A 58 6.30 -2.69 3.19
C PHE A 58 5.45 -2.87 1.94
N GLU A 59 4.45 -3.74 2.05
CA GLU A 59 3.58 -4.26 0.98
C GLU A 59 4.28 -5.06 -0.11
N THR A 60 3.48 -5.66 -0.98
CA THR A 60 3.94 -6.50 -2.08
C THR A 60 3.30 -6.14 -3.43
N GLY A 61 2.42 -5.15 -3.43
CA GLY A 61 1.68 -4.79 -4.62
C GLY A 61 0.70 -5.88 -5.07
N ILE A 62 0.22 -5.75 -6.30
CA ILE A 62 -0.80 -6.65 -6.83
C ILE A 62 -0.23 -8.00 -7.29
N GLY A 63 1.02 -8.05 -7.81
CA GLY A 63 1.62 -9.28 -8.33
C GLY A 63 0.97 -9.82 -9.60
N ALA A 64 1.17 -11.12 -9.85
CA ALA A 64 0.74 -11.79 -11.07
C ALA A 64 -0.13 -13.05 -10.78
N PHE A 65 -0.80 -13.09 -9.64
CA PHE A 65 -1.54 -14.28 -9.19
C PHE A 65 -2.92 -14.45 -9.85
N PHE A 66 -3.46 -13.42 -10.47
CA PHE A 66 -4.74 -13.50 -11.16
C PHE A 66 -4.65 -14.35 -12.45
N GLU A 67 -5.66 -15.15 -12.68
CA GLU A 67 -5.90 -15.72 -14.01
C GLU A 67 -6.09 -14.61 -15.05
N PRO A 68 -5.87 -14.87 -16.35
CA PRO A 68 -5.89 -13.84 -17.39
C PRO A 68 -7.18 -13.00 -17.43
N GLY A 69 -8.35 -13.62 -17.24
CA GLY A 69 -9.64 -12.91 -17.27
C GLY A 69 -9.83 -11.98 -16.06
N LEU A 70 -9.39 -12.39 -14.87
CA LEU A 70 -9.44 -11.54 -13.68
C LEU A 70 -8.38 -10.43 -13.74
N ARG A 71 -7.19 -10.71 -14.29
CA ARG A 71 -6.16 -9.69 -14.53
C ARG A 71 -6.69 -8.56 -15.40
N GLU A 72 -7.34 -8.89 -16.52
CA GLU A 72 -7.97 -7.89 -17.39
C GLU A 72 -9.08 -7.12 -16.67
N ARG A 73 -9.98 -7.84 -15.99
CA ARG A 73 -11.10 -7.25 -15.23
C ARG A 73 -10.66 -6.26 -14.16
N TYR A 74 -9.56 -6.55 -13.46
CA TYR A 74 -9.02 -5.69 -12.41
C TYR A 74 -7.99 -4.68 -12.92
N GLY A 75 -7.80 -4.59 -14.23
CA GLY A 75 -6.95 -3.58 -14.85
C GLY A 75 -5.46 -3.71 -14.54
N VAL A 76 -4.97 -4.92 -14.24
CA VAL A 76 -3.55 -5.16 -13.99
C VAL A 76 -2.80 -5.09 -15.31
N VAL A 77 -1.81 -4.23 -15.39
CA VAL A 77 -1.14 -3.89 -16.65
C VAL A 77 -0.14 -4.97 -17.07
N GLU A 78 0.82 -5.29 -16.22
CA GLU A 78 1.87 -6.23 -16.55
C GLU A 78 1.45 -7.68 -16.25
N PRO A 79 1.71 -8.62 -17.18
CA PRO A 79 1.38 -10.03 -16.97
C PRO A 79 2.39 -10.78 -16.09
N GLN A 80 3.63 -10.29 -15.98
CA GLN A 80 4.68 -10.88 -15.17
C GLN A 80 4.66 -10.33 -13.73
N HIS A 81 5.43 -10.97 -12.85
CA HIS A 81 5.54 -10.59 -11.45
C HIS A 81 6.58 -9.48 -11.25
N VAL A 82 6.18 -8.22 -11.47
CA VAL A 82 7.07 -7.04 -11.48
C VAL A 82 7.83 -6.85 -10.16
N LEU A 83 7.22 -7.18 -9.01
CA LEU A 83 7.88 -7.08 -7.70
C LEU A 83 9.18 -7.89 -7.66
N LEU A 84 9.20 -9.11 -8.19
CA LEU A 84 10.39 -9.97 -8.17
C LEU A 84 11.52 -9.38 -9.04
N ASP A 85 11.18 -8.84 -10.20
CA ASP A 85 12.13 -8.17 -11.09
C ASP A 85 12.68 -6.90 -10.43
N SER A 86 11.82 -6.14 -9.74
CA SER A 86 12.20 -4.92 -9.03
C SER A 86 13.11 -5.21 -7.83
N LEU A 87 12.87 -6.29 -7.08
CA LEU A 87 13.77 -6.74 -6.02
C LEU A 87 15.12 -7.15 -6.58
N THR A 88 15.15 -7.86 -7.71
CA THR A 88 16.40 -8.25 -8.39
C THR A 88 17.18 -7.00 -8.81
N THR A 89 16.52 -5.98 -9.32
CA THR A 89 17.15 -4.69 -9.67
C THR A 89 17.72 -3.98 -8.43
N ALA A 90 17.10 -4.16 -7.26
CA ALA A 90 17.64 -3.67 -6.00
C ALA A 90 18.73 -4.59 -5.40
N GLY A 91 19.14 -5.66 -6.10
CA GLY A 91 20.18 -6.61 -5.68
C GLY A 91 19.73 -7.60 -4.60
N LEU A 92 18.44 -7.92 -4.55
CA LEU A 92 17.83 -8.89 -3.63
C LEU A 92 16.89 -9.83 -4.40
N THR A 93 16.56 -10.93 -3.77
CA THR A 93 15.47 -11.82 -4.16
C THR A 93 14.36 -11.79 -3.08
N HIS A 94 13.25 -12.43 -3.34
CA HIS A 94 12.20 -12.58 -2.32
C HIS A 94 12.63 -13.50 -1.14
N GLU A 95 13.72 -14.25 -1.30
CA GLU A 95 14.31 -15.10 -0.25
C GLU A 95 15.18 -14.27 0.73
N ASP A 96 15.63 -13.08 0.31
CA ASP A 96 16.46 -12.18 1.11
C ASP A 96 15.63 -11.20 1.97
N ILE A 97 14.30 -11.28 1.92
CA ILE A 97 13.41 -10.46 2.71
C ILE A 97 13.13 -11.14 4.05
N ASP A 98 13.45 -10.44 5.14
CA ASP A 98 13.29 -10.95 6.51
C ASP A 98 11.90 -10.66 7.07
N VAL A 99 11.28 -9.53 6.67
CA VAL A 99 9.96 -9.12 7.15
C VAL A 99 9.17 -8.49 6.02
N VAL A 100 7.91 -8.91 5.86
CA VAL A 100 6.91 -8.23 5.03
C VAL A 100 5.86 -7.63 5.94
N VAL A 101 5.69 -6.30 5.86
CA VAL A 101 4.66 -5.56 6.58
C VAL A 101 3.52 -5.25 5.62
N LEU A 102 2.32 -5.67 5.95
CA LEU A 102 1.13 -5.44 5.14
C LEU A 102 0.22 -4.45 5.85
N SER A 103 -0.01 -3.30 5.22
CA SER A 103 -0.93 -2.30 5.76
C SER A 103 -2.35 -2.86 5.86
N HIS A 104 -2.74 -3.58 4.82
CA HIS A 104 -3.99 -4.33 4.73
C HIS A 104 -3.89 -5.42 3.66
N LEU A 105 -4.93 -6.25 3.52
CA LEU A 105 -4.91 -7.46 2.70
C LEU A 105 -5.78 -7.35 1.44
N HIS A 106 -6.01 -6.15 0.91
CA HIS A 106 -6.58 -6.02 -0.41
C HIS A 106 -5.58 -6.54 -1.45
N PHE A 107 -6.07 -7.05 -2.57
CA PHE A 107 -5.27 -7.79 -3.54
C PHE A 107 -4.14 -6.94 -4.17
N ASP A 108 -4.34 -5.63 -4.29
CA ASP A 108 -3.38 -4.69 -4.88
C ASP A 108 -2.26 -4.26 -3.92
N HIS A 109 -2.33 -4.69 -2.65
CA HIS A 109 -1.31 -4.52 -1.62
C HIS A 109 -0.63 -5.83 -1.23
N ALA A 110 -1.36 -6.93 -1.25
CA ALA A 110 -0.91 -8.23 -0.73
C ALA A 110 -0.81 -9.34 -1.79
N GLY A 111 -1.29 -9.10 -3.02
CA GLY A 111 -1.30 -10.12 -4.08
C GLY A 111 0.09 -10.56 -4.53
N GLY A 112 1.08 -9.68 -4.44
CA GLY A 112 2.47 -10.00 -4.74
C GLY A 112 3.14 -10.99 -3.76
N LEU A 113 2.46 -11.35 -2.67
CA LEU A 113 2.87 -12.49 -1.84
C LEU A 113 2.70 -13.84 -2.54
N LEU A 114 1.87 -13.89 -3.58
CA LEU A 114 1.57 -15.12 -4.29
C LEU A 114 2.40 -15.26 -5.56
N ALA A 115 2.82 -16.48 -5.86
CA ALA A 115 3.46 -16.80 -7.13
C ALA A 115 2.53 -16.47 -8.30
N ALA A 116 3.13 -16.21 -9.47
CA ALA A 116 2.37 -15.99 -10.69
C ALA A 116 1.40 -17.16 -10.96
N TRP A 117 0.21 -16.82 -11.43
CA TRP A 117 -0.82 -17.79 -11.75
C TRP A 117 -0.33 -18.80 -12.79
N GLN A 118 -0.66 -20.06 -12.57
CA GLN A 118 -0.43 -21.14 -13.51
C GLN A 118 -1.67 -22.03 -13.56
N GLU A 119 -2.11 -22.36 -14.76
CA GLU A 119 -3.28 -23.20 -14.95
C GLU A 119 -3.16 -24.54 -14.21
N GLY A 120 -4.18 -24.90 -13.44
CA GLY A 120 -4.23 -26.15 -12.68
C GLY A 120 -3.34 -26.21 -11.44
N GLN A 121 -2.63 -25.14 -11.11
CA GLN A 121 -1.80 -25.08 -9.90
C GLN A 121 -2.50 -24.27 -8.80
N PRO A 122 -2.43 -24.72 -7.53
CA PRO A 122 -2.94 -23.93 -6.42
C PRO A 122 -2.04 -22.71 -6.16
N PRO A 123 -2.59 -21.62 -5.57
CA PRO A 123 -1.80 -20.48 -5.14
C PRO A 123 -0.66 -20.90 -4.17
N ARG A 124 0.51 -20.34 -4.35
CA ARG A 124 1.71 -20.62 -3.54
C ARG A 124 2.29 -19.33 -2.97
N LEU A 125 2.53 -19.34 -1.66
CA LEU A 125 3.14 -18.22 -0.96
C LEU A 125 4.62 -18.09 -1.33
N LEU A 126 5.05 -16.87 -1.65
CA LEU A 126 6.44 -16.47 -1.81
C LEU A 126 7.04 -16.02 -0.47
N PHE A 127 8.27 -15.49 -0.48
CA PHE A 127 8.97 -14.98 0.71
C PHE A 127 9.15 -16.06 1.79
N PRO A 128 9.89 -17.14 1.49
CA PRO A 128 10.01 -18.32 2.36
C PRO A 128 10.64 -18.02 3.72
N ASN A 129 11.47 -16.97 3.81
CA ASN A 129 12.21 -16.61 5.02
C ASN A 129 11.55 -15.46 5.81
N ALA A 130 10.57 -14.74 5.22
CA ALA A 130 10.00 -13.55 5.83
C ALA A 130 8.98 -13.87 6.93
N HIS A 131 8.99 -13.08 8.00
CA HIS A 131 7.84 -12.91 8.88
C HIS A 131 6.83 -11.97 8.24
N PHE A 132 5.54 -12.25 8.41
CA PHE A 132 4.45 -11.42 7.88
C PHE A 132 3.77 -10.67 9.02
N VAL A 133 3.77 -9.34 8.97
CA VAL A 133 3.24 -8.46 10.02
C VAL A 133 1.97 -7.80 9.51
N VAL A 134 0.84 -8.02 10.19
CA VAL A 134 -0.51 -7.55 9.79
C VAL A 134 -1.24 -6.99 11.00
N GLY A 135 -2.06 -5.97 10.84
CA GLY A 135 -2.94 -5.45 11.89
C GLY A 135 -3.96 -6.49 12.35
N ALA A 136 -4.09 -6.71 13.67
CA ALA A 136 -4.98 -7.74 14.23
C ALA A 136 -6.46 -7.48 13.91
N GLU A 137 -6.90 -6.21 13.91
CA GLU A 137 -8.27 -5.84 13.52
C GLU A 137 -8.50 -6.09 12.04
N HIS A 138 -7.53 -5.67 11.21
CA HIS A 138 -7.62 -5.90 9.78
C HIS A 138 -7.63 -7.39 9.43
N TRP A 139 -6.84 -8.20 10.13
CA TRP A 139 -6.87 -9.66 9.99
C TRP A 139 -8.28 -10.24 10.23
N ARG A 140 -8.94 -9.79 11.30
CA ARG A 140 -10.35 -10.19 11.57
C ARG A 140 -11.28 -9.77 10.45
N ARG A 141 -11.08 -8.57 9.88
CA ARG A 141 -11.82 -8.09 8.71
C ARG A 141 -11.60 -8.99 7.50
N ALA A 142 -10.36 -9.35 7.20
CA ALA A 142 -10.02 -10.20 6.06
C ALA A 142 -10.59 -11.62 6.15
N LEU A 143 -10.65 -12.19 7.35
CA LEU A 143 -11.29 -13.50 7.58
C LEU A 143 -12.81 -13.47 7.41
N LYS A 144 -13.44 -12.33 7.64
CA LYS A 144 -14.90 -12.15 7.52
C LYS A 144 -15.22 -10.83 6.80
N PRO A 145 -14.90 -10.74 5.48
CA PRO A 145 -15.11 -9.51 4.74
C PRO A 145 -16.60 -9.16 4.58
N HIS A 146 -16.89 -7.88 4.57
CA HIS A 146 -18.22 -7.39 4.29
C HIS A 146 -18.55 -7.55 2.78
N PRO A 147 -19.82 -7.73 2.36
CA PRO A 147 -20.17 -7.82 0.94
C PRO A 147 -19.65 -6.67 0.07
N ARG A 148 -19.44 -5.49 0.64
CA ARG A 148 -18.94 -4.30 -0.08
C ARG A 148 -17.48 -4.42 -0.49
N ASP A 149 -16.61 -5.06 0.30
CA ASP A 149 -15.17 -5.17 0.05
C ASP A 149 -14.67 -6.62 -0.11
N ARG A 150 -15.58 -7.60 -0.12
CA ARG A 150 -15.22 -9.02 -0.28
C ARG A 150 -14.37 -9.26 -1.52
N ALA A 151 -14.66 -8.58 -2.63
CA ALA A 151 -13.94 -8.74 -3.88
C ALA A 151 -12.49 -8.21 -3.84
N SER A 152 -12.16 -7.42 -2.83
CA SER A 152 -10.80 -6.91 -2.62
C SER A 152 -9.89 -7.91 -1.91
N PHE A 153 -10.43 -8.94 -1.27
CA PHE A 153 -9.65 -9.94 -0.52
C PHE A 153 -9.38 -11.20 -1.34
N ILE A 154 -8.23 -11.82 -1.09
CA ILE A 154 -7.80 -13.10 -1.67
C ILE A 154 -8.00 -14.18 -0.60
N PRO A 155 -9.07 -15.00 -0.65
CA PRO A 155 -9.38 -15.96 0.42
C PRO A 155 -8.25 -16.96 0.71
N GLU A 156 -7.57 -17.42 -0.33
CA GLU A 156 -6.47 -18.39 -0.25
C GLU A 156 -5.27 -17.80 0.51
N LEU A 157 -5.05 -16.49 0.41
CA LEU A 157 -3.91 -15.80 1.04
C LEU A 157 -3.98 -15.88 2.56
N GLN A 158 -5.16 -15.65 3.17
CA GLN A 158 -5.31 -15.75 4.61
C GLN A 158 -4.97 -17.16 5.11
N HIS A 159 -5.43 -18.18 4.38
CA HIS A 159 -5.10 -19.57 4.72
C HIS A 159 -3.60 -19.82 4.65
N LEU A 160 -2.93 -19.38 3.58
CA LEU A 160 -1.49 -19.54 3.39
C LEU A 160 -0.67 -18.82 4.46
N LEU A 161 -1.04 -17.57 4.78
CA LEU A 161 -0.38 -16.80 5.82
C LEU A 161 -0.53 -17.46 7.20
N GLN A 162 -1.72 -17.92 7.55
CA GLN A 162 -1.98 -18.59 8.83
C GLN A 162 -1.17 -19.89 8.96
N HIS A 163 -1.07 -20.68 7.91
CA HIS A 163 -0.35 -21.97 7.91
C HIS A 163 1.16 -21.83 7.70
N SER A 164 1.65 -20.64 7.39
CA SER A 164 3.11 -20.40 7.26
C SER A 164 3.86 -20.53 8.57
N GLY A 165 3.19 -20.38 9.72
CA GLY A 165 3.81 -20.29 11.05
C GLY A 165 4.62 -19.00 11.28
N ARG A 166 4.55 -18.02 10.36
CA ARG A 166 5.37 -16.81 10.35
C ARG A 166 4.52 -15.52 10.37
N LEU A 167 3.22 -15.64 10.67
CA LEU A 167 2.29 -14.51 10.78
C LEU A 167 2.33 -13.92 12.18
N GLU A 168 2.58 -12.61 12.27
CA GLU A 168 2.41 -11.81 13.48
C GLU A 168 1.22 -10.85 13.32
N LEU A 169 0.33 -10.84 14.32
CA LEU A 169 -0.81 -9.93 14.39
C LEU A 169 -0.54 -8.82 15.40
N VAL A 170 -0.51 -7.58 14.91
CA VAL A 170 -0.20 -6.39 15.73
C VAL A 170 -1.49 -5.71 16.16
N ALA A 171 -1.63 -5.49 17.48
CA ALA A 171 -2.76 -4.77 18.07
C ALA A 171 -2.35 -3.43 18.72
N GLY A 172 -1.05 -3.19 18.87
CA GLY A 172 -0.50 -1.98 19.50
C GLY A 172 0.43 -1.21 18.55
N GLU A 173 1.10 -0.22 19.09
CA GLU A 173 2.01 0.64 18.31
C GLU A 173 3.28 -0.06 17.80
N TYR A 174 3.62 -1.23 18.33
CA TYR A 174 4.87 -1.93 17.99
C TYR A 174 4.61 -3.42 17.78
N SER A 175 5.36 -4.02 16.87
CA SER A 175 5.40 -5.47 16.67
C SER A 175 6.51 -6.11 17.50
N GLN A 176 6.39 -7.41 17.76
CA GLN A 176 7.49 -8.18 18.38
C GLN A 176 8.67 -8.33 17.43
N THR A 177 8.39 -8.53 16.14
CA THR A 177 9.41 -8.73 15.12
C THR A 177 10.25 -7.49 14.86
N LEU A 178 9.65 -6.28 14.81
CA LEU A 178 10.35 -5.04 14.46
C LEU A 178 10.68 -4.15 15.67
N GLY A 179 10.14 -4.47 16.86
CA GLY A 179 10.39 -3.71 18.07
C GLY A 179 10.03 -2.21 17.89
N GLN A 180 10.83 -1.34 18.46
CA GLN A 180 10.64 0.12 18.41
C GLN A 180 11.13 0.77 17.11
N SER A 181 11.71 0.02 16.20
CA SER A 181 12.25 0.55 14.94
C SER A 181 11.17 0.97 13.96
N VAL A 182 9.95 0.40 14.10
CA VAL A 182 8.77 0.79 13.33
C VAL A 182 7.61 1.01 14.29
N ARG A 183 7.02 2.20 14.24
CA ARG A 183 5.80 2.54 14.97
C ARG A 183 4.60 2.39 14.05
N PHE A 184 3.59 1.70 14.52
CA PHE A 184 2.34 1.51 13.79
C PHE A 184 1.25 2.47 14.28
N HIS A 185 0.49 2.99 13.31
CA HIS A 185 -0.73 3.76 13.52
C HIS A 185 -1.88 3.02 12.82
N PHE A 186 -3.09 3.14 13.33
CA PHE A 186 -4.23 2.46 12.73
C PHE A 186 -5.27 3.46 12.24
N SER A 187 -5.94 3.10 11.16
CA SER A 187 -7.02 3.84 10.52
C SER A 187 -8.20 2.91 10.26
N GLU A 188 -9.40 3.44 10.38
CA GLU A 188 -10.65 2.70 10.16
C GLU A 188 -11.35 3.14 8.87
N GLY A 189 -10.96 4.30 8.32
CA GLY A 189 -11.67 4.98 7.25
C GLY A 189 -11.70 4.22 5.94
N HIS A 190 -10.54 3.77 5.44
CA HIS A 190 -10.46 2.98 4.21
C HIS A 190 -10.96 1.54 4.44
N THR A 191 -10.40 0.85 5.38
CA THR A 191 -10.81 -0.48 5.83
C THR A 191 -10.49 -0.65 7.31
N PRO A 192 -11.33 -1.36 8.10
CA PRO A 192 -11.07 -1.54 9.53
C PRO A 192 -9.66 -2.09 9.81
N GLY A 193 -8.93 -1.39 10.67
CA GLY A 193 -7.60 -1.78 11.11
C GLY A 193 -6.50 -1.62 10.06
N LEU A 194 -6.66 -0.74 9.06
CA LEU A 194 -5.58 -0.34 8.16
C LEU A 194 -4.37 0.11 8.98
N MET A 195 -3.21 -0.48 8.74
CA MET A 195 -2.00 -0.26 9.52
C MET A 195 -0.98 0.58 8.76
N LEU A 196 -0.68 1.77 9.26
CA LEU A 196 0.33 2.67 8.73
C LEU A 196 1.64 2.42 9.47
N ALA A 197 2.77 2.45 8.78
CA ALA A 197 4.07 2.18 9.37
C ALA A 197 4.96 3.43 9.33
N GLU A 198 5.43 3.88 10.48
CA GLU A 198 6.33 5.02 10.60
C GLU A 198 7.69 4.59 11.19
N PHE A 199 8.76 4.99 10.52
CA PHE A 199 10.14 4.76 10.97
C PHE A 199 11.04 5.89 10.50
N ALA A 200 12.05 6.22 11.27
CA ALA A 200 12.88 7.41 11.05
C ALA A 200 11.99 8.64 10.80
N SER A 201 12.10 9.29 9.66
CA SER A 201 11.28 10.46 9.28
C SER A 201 10.39 10.15 8.05
N VAL A 202 9.97 8.90 7.89
CA VAL A 202 9.12 8.42 6.78
C VAL A 202 7.93 7.68 7.34
N VAL A 203 6.75 7.87 6.74
CA VAL A 203 5.57 7.07 7.01
C VAL A 203 5.03 6.46 5.71
N PHE A 204 4.79 5.16 5.73
CA PHE A 204 4.08 4.44 4.68
C PHE A 204 2.59 4.70 4.85
N CYS A 205 1.99 5.47 3.92
CA CYS A 205 0.63 5.99 4.08
C CYS A 205 -0.45 5.00 3.65
N ALA A 206 -0.10 3.98 2.88
CA ALA A 206 -1.07 3.04 2.31
C ALA A 206 -2.30 3.77 1.73
N ASP A 207 -3.49 3.25 1.97
CA ASP A 207 -4.75 3.80 1.43
C ASP A 207 -5.44 4.82 2.34
N LEU A 208 -4.79 5.26 3.42
CA LEU A 208 -5.20 6.50 4.08
C LEU A 208 -4.93 7.70 3.16
N ILE A 209 -3.76 7.72 2.50
CA ILE A 209 -3.36 8.73 1.52
C ILE A 209 -2.60 8.02 0.39
N PRO A 210 -3.29 7.46 -0.62
CA PRO A 210 -2.67 6.64 -1.65
C PRO A 210 -1.75 7.41 -2.60
N GLY A 211 -1.87 8.74 -2.67
CA GLY A 211 -1.08 9.61 -3.53
C GLY A 211 -1.31 11.09 -3.26
N ARG A 212 -0.57 11.95 -3.96
CA ARG A 212 -0.62 13.42 -3.78
C ARG A 212 -2.03 14.02 -3.89
N PRO A 213 -2.89 13.65 -4.84
CA PRO A 213 -4.25 14.20 -4.90
C PRO A 213 -5.08 13.96 -3.64
N TRP A 214 -4.85 12.84 -2.96
CA TRP A 214 -5.57 12.46 -1.73
C TRP A 214 -5.03 13.13 -0.47
N VAL A 215 -3.94 13.91 -0.56
CA VAL A 215 -3.51 14.81 0.52
C VAL A 215 -4.54 15.93 0.73
N HIS A 216 -5.28 16.32 -0.29
CA HIS A 216 -6.41 17.24 -0.14
C HIS A 216 -7.48 16.63 0.77
N LEU A 217 -7.76 17.29 1.88
CA LEU A 217 -8.54 16.75 2.99
C LEU A 217 -9.90 16.13 2.59
N PRO A 218 -10.75 16.79 1.76
CA PRO A 218 -12.07 16.26 1.42
C PRO A 218 -12.04 15.15 0.36
N ILE A 219 -10.89 14.83 -0.22
CA ILE A 219 -10.78 13.80 -1.26
C ILE A 219 -10.70 12.42 -0.63
N THR A 220 -11.68 11.58 -0.93
CA THR A 220 -11.80 10.19 -0.49
C THR A 220 -11.99 9.29 -1.69
N MET A 221 -11.82 7.98 -1.53
CA MET A 221 -12.13 7.00 -2.56
C MET A 221 -13.56 6.47 -2.41
N GLY A 222 -14.17 6.05 -3.50
CA GLY A 222 -15.41 5.26 -3.47
C GLY A 222 -15.23 3.90 -2.80
N TYR A 223 -14.00 3.45 -2.68
CA TYR A 223 -13.59 2.23 -1.97
C TYR A 223 -13.54 2.41 -0.46
N ASP A 224 -13.48 3.63 0.06
CA ASP A 224 -13.43 3.88 1.49
C ASP A 224 -14.71 3.40 2.19
N ARG A 225 -14.52 2.73 3.33
CA ARG A 225 -15.61 2.16 4.12
C ARG A 225 -16.36 3.24 4.91
N PHE A 226 -15.58 4.17 5.47
CA PHE A 226 -16.08 5.24 6.32
C PHE A 226 -15.45 6.57 5.90
N PRO A 227 -15.88 7.17 4.77
CA PRO A 227 -15.20 8.33 4.19
C PRO A 227 -15.18 9.57 5.11
N GLU A 228 -16.20 9.77 5.94
CA GLU A 228 -16.19 10.88 6.92
C GLU A 228 -15.15 10.64 8.02
N ALA A 229 -15.08 9.42 8.55
CA ALA A 229 -14.05 9.05 9.53
C ALA A 229 -12.64 9.18 8.93
N LEU A 230 -12.45 8.74 7.68
CA LEU A 230 -11.18 8.89 6.96
C LEU A 230 -10.75 10.36 6.85
N ILE A 231 -11.67 11.29 6.60
CA ILE A 231 -11.36 12.74 6.54
C ILE A 231 -10.84 13.24 7.90
N GLU A 232 -11.47 12.84 9.01
CA GLU A 232 -11.03 13.25 10.35
C GLU A 232 -9.69 12.60 10.73
N GLU A 233 -9.48 11.34 10.41
CA GLU A 233 -8.20 10.65 10.59
C GLU A 233 -7.09 11.32 9.78
N LYS A 234 -7.34 11.65 8.50
CA LYS A 234 -6.39 12.37 7.63
C LYS A 234 -6.02 13.72 8.20
N ARG A 235 -6.98 14.48 8.78
CA ARG A 235 -6.72 15.80 9.37
C ARG A 235 -5.68 15.68 10.48
N GLY A 236 -5.91 14.82 11.46
CA GLY A 236 -4.99 14.60 12.58
C GLY A 236 -3.63 14.06 12.11
N PHE A 237 -3.66 13.13 11.15
CA PHE A 237 -2.44 12.55 10.57
C PHE A 237 -1.60 13.61 9.84
N LEU A 238 -2.19 14.40 8.96
CA LEU A 238 -1.47 15.43 8.19
C LEU A 238 -0.93 16.54 9.09
N ASP A 239 -1.69 16.97 10.13
CA ASP A 239 -1.21 17.95 11.10
C ASP A 239 0.02 17.42 11.87
N ASP A 240 0.00 16.16 12.30
CA ASP A 240 1.14 15.53 12.98
C ASP A 240 2.36 15.43 12.04
N LYS A 241 2.17 14.95 10.79
CA LYS A 241 3.29 14.77 9.86
C LYS A 241 3.89 16.10 9.42
N LEU A 242 3.05 17.13 9.25
CA LEU A 242 3.51 18.51 8.98
C LEU A 242 4.33 19.05 10.15
N ALA A 243 3.82 18.96 11.38
CA ALA A 243 4.50 19.48 12.57
C ALA A 243 5.86 18.80 12.84
N ARG A 244 5.96 17.50 12.59
CA ARG A 244 7.18 16.70 12.79
C ARG A 244 8.07 16.58 11.54
N ASN A 245 7.66 17.20 10.42
CA ASN A 245 8.38 17.16 9.15
C ASN A 245 8.61 15.73 8.62
N VAL A 246 7.64 14.84 8.82
CA VAL A 246 7.67 13.45 8.35
C VAL A 246 7.30 13.38 6.89
N ARG A 247 8.02 12.58 6.11
CA ARG A 247 7.75 12.35 4.67
C ARG A 247 6.67 11.30 4.50
N LEU A 248 5.76 11.52 3.55
CA LEU A 248 4.71 10.57 3.15
C LEU A 248 5.22 9.70 1.99
N PHE A 249 5.20 8.39 2.16
CA PHE A 249 5.43 7.45 1.07
C PHE A 249 4.09 6.97 0.51
N PHE A 250 3.93 7.05 -0.82
CA PHE A 250 2.68 6.79 -1.54
C PHE A 250 2.72 5.47 -2.29
N THR A 251 1.70 4.65 -2.11
CA THR A 251 1.57 3.36 -2.80
C THR A 251 1.01 3.50 -4.21
N HIS A 252 0.01 4.36 -4.43
CA HIS A 252 -0.72 4.44 -5.71
C HIS A 252 -0.41 5.64 -6.59
N ASP A 253 0.35 6.62 -6.12
CA ASP A 253 0.75 7.74 -6.99
C ASP A 253 1.71 7.25 -8.09
N HIS A 254 1.25 7.25 -9.34
CA HIS A 254 2.02 6.73 -10.46
C HIS A 254 3.28 7.54 -10.77
N ALA A 255 3.36 8.79 -10.31
CA ALA A 255 4.43 9.73 -10.66
C ALA A 255 5.27 10.18 -9.45
N CYS A 256 4.87 9.85 -8.22
CA CYS A 256 5.57 10.28 -7.01
C CYS A 256 5.61 9.15 -5.98
N ALA A 257 6.81 8.81 -5.52
CA ALA A 257 6.98 7.82 -4.46
C ALA A 257 6.89 8.45 -3.07
N MET A 258 7.42 9.65 -2.89
CA MET A 258 7.50 10.27 -1.57
C MET A 258 7.44 11.80 -1.67
N ALA A 259 6.83 12.44 -0.69
CA ALA A 259 6.77 13.90 -0.58
C ALA A 259 6.67 14.36 0.89
N ARG A 260 6.82 15.67 1.12
CA ARG A 260 6.50 16.31 2.39
C ARG A 260 5.13 16.97 2.34
N VAL A 261 4.46 17.01 3.48
CA VAL A 261 3.21 17.76 3.62
C VAL A 261 3.51 19.25 3.68
N THR A 262 2.67 20.05 3.03
CA THR A 262 2.61 21.51 3.19
C THR A 262 1.20 21.95 3.53
N ARG A 263 1.08 23.19 4.03
CA ARG A 263 -0.21 23.85 4.23
C ARG A 263 -0.12 25.29 3.70
N ASP A 264 -1.03 25.69 2.83
CA ASP A 264 -1.09 27.06 2.31
C ASP A 264 -1.71 28.03 3.32
N GLU A 265 -1.68 29.34 2.98
CA GLU A 265 -2.26 30.42 3.82
C GLU A 265 -3.76 30.26 4.07
N ARG A 266 -4.45 29.48 3.24
CA ARG A 266 -5.88 29.16 3.38
C ARG A 266 -6.12 27.89 4.18
N GLY A 267 -5.06 27.30 4.76
CA GLY A 267 -5.13 26.07 5.54
C GLY A 267 -5.29 24.78 4.72
N ARG A 268 -5.09 24.81 3.39
CA ARG A 268 -5.24 23.65 2.53
C ARG A 268 -3.93 22.87 2.49
N TYR A 269 -4.02 21.53 2.66
CA TYR A 269 -2.86 20.66 2.54
C TYR A 269 -2.47 20.46 1.08
N GLY A 270 -1.17 20.28 0.86
CA GLY A 270 -0.53 19.98 -0.41
C GLY A 270 0.79 19.25 -0.17
N THR A 271 1.60 19.11 -1.22
CA THR A 271 2.90 18.42 -1.16
C THR A 271 4.03 19.31 -1.65
N THR A 272 5.23 19.04 -1.16
CA THR A 272 6.51 19.60 -1.63
C THR A 272 7.61 18.55 -1.53
N ASP A 273 8.81 18.83 -2.03
CA ASP A 273 9.96 17.91 -2.04
C ASP A 273 9.60 16.55 -2.64
N GLU A 274 8.88 16.58 -3.74
CA GLU A 274 8.35 15.39 -4.41
C GLU A 274 9.49 14.58 -5.04
N GLN A 275 9.53 13.31 -4.71
CA GLN A 275 10.51 12.35 -5.23
C GLN A 275 9.78 11.28 -6.05
N PRO A 276 10.04 11.18 -7.36
CA PRO A 276 9.41 10.17 -8.21
C PRO A 276 9.77 8.73 -7.80
N GLU A 277 10.99 8.54 -7.32
CA GLU A 277 11.52 7.25 -6.88
C GLU A 277 12.54 7.43 -5.74
N LEU A 278 12.81 6.34 -5.02
CA LEU A 278 13.84 6.26 -4.00
C LEU A 278 14.87 5.19 -4.39
N ARG A 279 16.16 5.52 -4.28
CA ARG A 279 17.27 4.60 -4.55
C ARG A 279 18.45 4.88 -3.63
N GLY A 280 18.51 4.24 -2.47
CA GLY A 280 19.66 4.30 -1.56
C GLY A 280 19.43 5.06 -0.26
N ALA A 281 20.51 5.61 0.32
CA ALA A 281 20.48 6.27 1.63
C ALA A 281 19.63 7.55 1.63
N ILE A 282 18.90 7.79 2.75
CA ILE A 282 18.18 9.04 3.04
C ILE A 282 19.07 9.98 3.82
#